data_91e6b07578dd80e16d73e15bba4bd29c
#
_entry.id   91e6b07578dd80e16d73e15bba4bd29c
#
_cell.length_a   1.000
_cell.length_b   1.000
_cell.length_c   1.000
_cell.angle_alpha   90.00
_cell.angle_beta   90.00
_cell.angle_gamma   90.00
#
_symmetry.space_group_name_H-M   'P 1'
#
loop_
_entity.id
_entity.type
_entity.pdbx_description
1 polymer ?
#
loop_
_entity_poly.entity_id
_entity_poly.type
_entity_poly.pdbx_seq_one_letter_code
_entity_poly.pdbx_strand_id
1 'polypeptide(L)'
;MAKILYVEDNEMNRDMLSRRLTRREHEVLLAMDGKEGIDMMKSEKPDIVLMDMGLPVMDGWEATTAAKADDEIKSIPIIALTAHALESDRQKALDCGADDFDTKPIDFKRLLSKIDDLLGA
;
A
#
# COMPACT_ATOMS: atom_id res chain seq x y z
N MET A 1 -15.51 7.54 0.54
CA MET A 1 -14.86 7.29 -0.77
C MET A 1 -13.45 7.84 -0.77
N ALA A 2 -12.48 7.02 -1.13
CA ALA A 2 -11.07 7.41 -1.12
C ALA A 2 -10.38 7.01 -2.42
N LYS A 3 -9.29 7.69 -2.73
CA LYS A 3 -8.42 7.37 -3.85
C LYS A 3 -7.29 6.50 -3.31
N ILE A 4 -7.29 5.23 -3.70
CA ILE A 4 -6.37 4.21 -3.17
C ILE A 4 -5.39 3.79 -4.26
N LEU A 5 -4.10 3.87 -3.99
CA LEU A 5 -3.07 3.31 -4.88
C LEU A 5 -2.68 1.93 -4.34
N TYR A 6 -2.83 0.91 -5.16
CA TYR A 6 -2.42 -0.45 -4.82
C TYR A 6 -1.21 -0.84 -5.68
N VAL A 7 -0.08 -1.08 -5.02
CA VAL A 7 1.18 -1.44 -5.68
C VAL A 7 1.41 -2.94 -5.50
N GLU A 8 1.28 -3.69 -6.60
CA GLU A 8 1.32 -5.14 -6.61
C GLU A 8 1.73 -5.63 -8.00
N ASP A 9 2.70 -6.52 -8.08
CA ASP A 9 3.20 -7.03 -9.36
C ASP A 9 2.38 -8.19 -9.94
N ASN A 10 1.56 -8.86 -9.12
CA ASN A 10 0.73 -9.99 -9.55
C ASN A 10 -0.60 -9.50 -10.09
N GLU A 11 -0.86 -9.76 -11.37
CA GLU A 11 -2.09 -9.30 -12.03
C GLU A 11 -3.37 -9.82 -11.37
N MET A 12 -3.37 -11.09 -10.97
CA MET A 12 -4.54 -11.69 -10.32
C MET A 12 -4.84 -11.00 -8.98
N ASN A 13 -3.80 -10.73 -8.20
CA ASN A 13 -3.98 -10.04 -6.91
C ASN A 13 -4.46 -8.61 -7.12
N ARG A 14 -3.93 -7.90 -8.12
CA ARG A 14 -4.40 -6.55 -8.45
C ARG A 14 -5.88 -6.57 -8.79
N ASP A 15 -6.29 -7.50 -9.66
CA ASP A 15 -7.68 -7.60 -10.09
C ASP A 15 -8.62 -7.91 -8.93
N MET A 16 -8.28 -8.91 -8.12
CA MET A 16 -9.12 -9.34 -7.00
C MET A 16 -9.36 -8.23 -5.99
N LEU A 17 -8.30 -7.59 -5.54
CA LEU A 17 -8.43 -6.56 -4.51
C LEU A 17 -9.05 -5.27 -5.07
N SER A 18 -8.68 -4.89 -6.29
CA SER A 18 -9.24 -3.67 -6.89
C SER A 18 -10.75 -3.78 -7.09
N ARG A 19 -11.25 -4.96 -7.48
CA ARG A 19 -12.69 -5.18 -7.62
C ARG A 19 -13.42 -5.02 -6.28
N ARG A 20 -12.85 -5.57 -5.21
CA ARG A 20 -13.45 -5.48 -3.88
C ARG A 20 -13.50 -4.04 -3.38
N LEU A 21 -12.40 -3.31 -3.57
CA LEU A 21 -12.35 -1.90 -3.15
C LEU A 21 -13.27 -1.03 -3.98
N THR A 22 -13.37 -1.28 -5.28
CA THR A 22 -14.28 -0.55 -6.17
C THR A 22 -15.74 -0.76 -5.74
N ARG A 23 -16.10 -1.95 -5.31
CA ARG A 23 -17.46 -2.22 -4.79
C ARG A 23 -17.78 -1.42 -3.54
N ARG A 24 -16.76 -0.97 -2.82
CA ARG A 24 -16.91 -0.09 -1.66
C ARG A 24 -16.81 1.38 -2.03
N GLU A 25 -16.93 1.68 -3.32
CA GLU A 25 -16.97 3.04 -3.86
C GLU A 25 -15.64 3.79 -3.73
N HIS A 26 -14.52 3.08 -3.61
CA HIS A 26 -13.20 3.69 -3.66
C HIS A 26 -12.71 3.79 -5.10
N GLU A 27 -11.95 4.83 -5.41
CA GLU A 27 -11.23 4.91 -6.67
C GLU A 27 -9.91 4.19 -6.50
N VAL A 28 -9.61 3.20 -7.36
CA VAL A 28 -8.41 2.38 -7.23
C VAL A 28 -7.45 2.64 -8.38
N LEU A 29 -6.22 3.01 -8.04
CA LEU A 29 -5.12 3.13 -8.99
C LEU A 29 -4.19 1.95 -8.79
N LEU A 30 -3.59 1.47 -9.87
CA LEU A 30 -2.74 0.27 -9.83
C LEU A 30 -1.33 0.59 -10.31
N ALA A 31 -0.33 0.08 -9.61
CA ALA A 31 1.07 0.14 -10.01
C ALA A 31 1.67 -1.27 -9.91
N MET A 32 2.64 -1.57 -10.77
CA MET A 32 3.19 -2.93 -10.89
C MET A 32 4.53 -3.11 -10.19
N ASP A 33 5.18 -2.02 -9.81
CA ASP A 33 6.45 -2.06 -9.08
C ASP A 33 6.60 -0.82 -8.20
N GLY A 34 7.65 -0.82 -7.38
CA GLY A 34 7.86 0.26 -6.43
C GLY A 34 8.15 1.61 -7.07
N LYS A 35 8.87 1.60 -8.20
CA LYS A 35 9.19 2.84 -8.89
C LYS A 35 7.94 3.48 -9.48
N GLU A 36 7.10 2.69 -10.15
CA GLU A 36 5.81 3.15 -10.66
C GLU A 36 4.93 3.65 -9.53
N GLY A 37 4.94 2.94 -8.39
CA GLY A 37 4.20 3.36 -7.21
C GLY A 37 4.60 4.74 -6.73
N ILE A 38 5.90 5.01 -6.61
CA ILE A 38 6.41 6.33 -6.21
C ILE A 38 5.99 7.40 -7.22
N ASP A 39 6.16 7.12 -8.51
CA ASP A 39 5.80 8.07 -9.55
C ASP A 39 4.30 8.42 -9.49
N MET A 40 3.44 7.42 -9.26
CA MET A 40 2.00 7.64 -9.15
C MET A 40 1.62 8.36 -7.85
N MET A 41 2.35 8.13 -6.75
CA MET A 41 2.13 8.90 -5.53
C MET A 41 2.34 10.39 -5.79
N LYS A 42 3.36 10.73 -6.58
CA LYS A 42 3.65 12.13 -6.91
C LYS A 42 2.64 12.73 -7.87
N SER A 43 2.25 11.98 -8.90
CA SER A 43 1.35 12.50 -9.93
C SER A 43 -0.12 12.49 -9.52
N GLU A 44 -0.57 11.46 -8.81
CA GLU A 44 -1.98 11.26 -8.49
C GLU A 44 -2.36 11.68 -7.07
N LYS A 45 -1.39 11.78 -6.16
CA LYS A 45 -1.63 12.15 -4.75
C LYS A 45 -2.76 11.33 -4.13
N PRO A 46 -2.63 10.00 -4.08
CA PRO A 46 -3.68 9.17 -3.49
C PRO A 46 -3.88 9.47 -2.00
N ASP A 47 -5.04 9.10 -1.48
CA ASP A 47 -5.36 9.29 -0.07
C ASP A 47 -4.65 8.26 0.81
N ILE A 48 -4.39 7.07 0.24
CA ILE A 48 -3.71 5.99 0.94
C ILE A 48 -3.06 5.05 -0.07
N VAL A 49 -1.98 4.39 0.34
CA VAL A 49 -1.25 3.43 -0.49
C VAL A 49 -1.24 2.06 0.19
N LEU A 50 -1.56 1.02 -0.59
CA LEU A 50 -1.37 -0.37 -0.19
C LEU A 50 -0.14 -0.86 -0.92
N MET A 51 0.94 -1.16 -0.18
CA MET A 51 2.26 -1.45 -0.76
C MET A 51 2.66 -2.89 -0.50
N ASP A 52 2.72 -3.70 -1.57
CA ASP A 52 3.29 -5.05 -1.46
C ASP A 52 4.79 -4.93 -1.22
N MET A 53 5.31 -5.69 -0.26
CA MET A 53 6.73 -5.62 0.08
C MET A 53 7.63 -6.42 -0.86
N GLY A 54 7.08 -7.41 -1.58
CA GLY A 54 7.85 -8.28 -2.47
C GLY A 54 7.81 -7.87 -3.95
N LEU A 55 8.09 -6.61 -4.25
CA LEU A 55 8.00 -6.07 -5.61
C LEU A 55 9.30 -6.17 -6.40
N PRO A 56 9.22 -6.26 -7.75
CA PRO A 56 10.41 -6.16 -8.60
C PRO A 56 10.86 -4.71 -8.78
N VAL A 57 12.03 -4.50 -9.37
CA VAL A 57 12.65 -3.22 -9.70
C VAL A 57 13.04 -2.44 -8.42
N MET A 58 12.05 -1.99 -7.67
CA MET A 58 12.21 -1.36 -6.36
C MET A 58 11.19 -2.02 -5.44
N ASP A 59 11.65 -2.78 -4.45
CA ASP A 59 10.73 -3.49 -3.56
C ASP A 59 9.96 -2.54 -2.64
N GLY A 60 8.96 -3.09 -1.95
CA GLY A 60 8.11 -2.28 -1.09
C GLY A 60 8.83 -1.62 0.09
N TRP A 61 9.89 -2.27 0.62
CA TRP A 61 10.72 -1.69 1.69
C TRP A 61 11.42 -0.43 1.19
N GLU A 62 12.07 -0.53 0.02
CA GLU A 62 12.77 0.59 -0.60
C GLU A 62 11.80 1.72 -0.98
N ALA A 63 10.66 1.35 -1.58
CA ALA A 63 9.66 2.33 -2.01
C ALA A 63 9.07 3.09 -0.81
N THR A 64 8.76 2.39 0.28
CA THR A 64 8.22 3.01 1.48
C THR A 64 9.25 3.96 2.10
N THR A 65 10.49 3.53 2.20
CA THR A 65 11.57 4.37 2.72
C THR A 65 11.73 5.64 1.88
N ALA A 66 11.74 5.49 0.56
CA ALA A 66 11.87 6.62 -0.35
C ALA A 66 10.69 7.59 -0.24
N ALA A 67 9.47 7.06 -0.15
CA ALA A 67 8.27 7.89 -0.03
C ALA A 67 8.27 8.69 1.27
N LYS A 68 8.66 8.07 2.37
CA LYS A 68 8.67 8.74 3.67
C LYS A 68 9.82 9.75 3.82
N ALA A 69 10.82 9.67 2.94
CA ALA A 69 11.91 10.65 2.89
C ALA A 69 11.62 11.80 1.93
N ASP A 70 10.55 11.74 1.16
CA ASP A 70 10.20 12.73 0.15
C ASP A 70 9.15 13.70 0.72
N ASP A 71 9.51 14.96 0.85
CA ASP A 71 8.64 15.99 1.44
C ASP A 71 7.32 16.16 0.70
N GLU A 72 7.28 15.83 -0.59
CA GLU A 72 6.08 15.95 -1.41
C GLU A 72 5.01 14.90 -1.08
N ILE A 73 5.45 13.70 -0.69
CA ILE A 73 4.54 12.55 -0.52
C ILE A 73 4.61 11.87 0.85
N LYS A 74 5.50 12.29 1.73
CA LYS A 74 5.71 11.61 3.03
C LYS A 74 4.47 11.56 3.92
N SER A 75 3.50 12.44 3.71
CA SER A 75 2.28 12.48 4.52
C SER A 75 1.22 11.47 4.06
N ILE A 76 1.39 10.85 2.89
CA ILE A 76 0.43 9.86 2.39
C ILE A 76 0.59 8.57 3.20
N PRO A 77 -0.50 8.08 3.86
CA PRO A 77 -0.41 6.84 4.63
C PRO A 77 -0.10 5.63 3.76
N ILE A 78 0.74 4.73 4.26
CA ILE A 78 1.12 3.50 3.56
C ILE A 78 0.86 2.31 4.47
N ILE A 79 0.08 1.32 3.97
CA ILE A 79 -0.09 0.04 4.62
C ILE A 79 0.82 -0.96 3.91
N ALA A 80 1.76 -1.55 4.65
CA ALA A 80 2.65 -2.56 4.11
C ALA A 80 1.95 -3.91 4.06
N LEU A 81 1.99 -4.59 2.91
CA LEU A 81 1.41 -5.92 2.73
C LEU A 81 2.54 -6.92 2.50
N THR A 82 2.62 -7.94 3.35
CA THR A 82 3.70 -8.93 3.27
C THR A 82 3.17 -10.35 3.35
N ALA A 83 3.89 -11.30 2.72
CA ALA A 83 3.58 -12.72 2.82
C ALA A 83 4.07 -13.33 4.13
N HIS A 84 4.84 -12.58 4.92
CA HIS A 84 5.46 -13.07 6.16
C HIS A 84 4.84 -12.39 7.38
N ALA A 85 4.42 -13.19 8.36
CA ALA A 85 3.74 -12.70 9.56
C ALA A 85 4.66 -12.64 10.79
N LEU A 86 5.98 -12.66 10.58
CA LEU A 86 6.94 -12.60 11.68
C LEU A 86 6.99 -11.20 12.28
N GLU A 87 7.20 -11.14 13.59
CA GLU A 87 7.31 -9.85 14.29
C GLU A 87 8.45 -8.99 13.74
N SER A 88 9.55 -9.63 13.32
CA SER A 88 10.67 -8.91 12.70
C SER A 88 10.28 -8.23 11.39
N ASP A 89 9.39 -8.83 10.61
CA ASP A 89 8.90 -8.24 9.36
C ASP A 89 7.98 -7.06 9.64
N ARG A 90 7.13 -7.18 10.66
CA ARG A 90 6.26 -6.10 11.10
C ARG A 90 7.09 -4.90 11.56
N GLN A 91 8.11 -5.16 12.37
CA GLN A 91 9.00 -4.10 12.85
C GLN A 91 9.76 -3.45 11.71
N LYS A 92 10.22 -4.24 10.73
CA LYS A 92 10.90 -3.72 9.54
C LYS A 92 10.00 -2.78 8.75
N ALA A 93 8.71 -3.14 8.59
CA ALA A 93 7.75 -2.30 7.89
C ALA A 93 7.58 -0.95 8.61
N LEU A 94 7.42 -0.98 9.91
CA LEU A 94 7.27 0.23 10.71
C LEU A 94 8.54 1.08 10.69
N ASP A 95 9.71 0.44 10.75
CA ASP A 95 10.99 1.14 10.69
C ASP A 95 11.23 1.83 9.35
N CYS A 96 10.68 1.30 8.25
CA CYS A 96 10.71 1.96 6.95
C CYS A 96 9.79 3.17 6.87
N GLY A 97 8.92 3.36 7.87
CA GLY A 97 7.98 4.45 7.93
C GLY A 97 6.57 4.11 7.51
N ALA A 98 6.25 2.82 7.30
CA ALA A 98 4.87 2.42 7.00
C ALA A 98 3.96 2.78 8.18
N ASP A 99 2.76 3.21 7.87
CA ASP A 99 1.80 3.66 8.89
C ASP A 99 1.04 2.49 9.52
N ASP A 100 0.93 1.38 8.79
CA ASP A 100 0.36 0.14 9.30
C ASP A 100 0.91 -1.04 8.48
N PHE A 101 0.49 -2.23 8.83
CA PHE A 101 1.03 -3.48 8.31
C PHE A 101 -0.09 -4.51 8.26
N ASP A 102 -0.11 -5.33 7.21
CA ASP A 102 -1.02 -6.45 7.14
C ASP A 102 -0.35 -7.62 6.42
N THR A 103 -0.89 -8.82 6.59
CA THR A 103 -0.32 -10.04 6.05
C THR A 103 -1.16 -10.61 4.93
N LYS A 104 -0.52 -11.34 4.02
CA LYS A 104 -1.19 -12.13 3.00
C LYS A 104 -1.39 -13.55 3.51
N PRO A 105 -2.48 -14.24 3.13
CA PRO A 105 -3.53 -13.77 2.23
C PRO A 105 -4.34 -12.65 2.86
N ILE A 106 -4.84 -11.75 2.03
CA ILE A 106 -5.55 -10.57 2.51
C ILE A 106 -6.89 -10.95 3.13
N ASP A 107 -7.10 -10.53 4.40
CA ASP A 107 -8.40 -10.55 5.05
C ASP A 107 -9.03 -9.19 4.74
N PHE A 108 -9.97 -9.18 3.82
CA PHE A 108 -10.53 -7.95 3.30
C PHE A 108 -11.20 -7.08 4.37
N LYS A 109 -11.92 -7.71 5.28
CA LYS A 109 -12.59 -7.00 6.38
C LYS A 109 -11.59 -6.30 7.29
N ARG A 110 -10.51 -7.00 7.64
CA ARG A 110 -9.44 -6.43 8.47
C ARG A 110 -8.73 -5.29 7.74
N LEU A 111 -8.46 -5.49 6.44
CA LEU A 111 -7.79 -4.46 5.64
C LEU A 111 -8.65 -3.21 5.52
N LEU A 112 -9.96 -3.35 5.28
CA LEU A 112 -10.87 -2.21 5.24
C LEU A 112 -10.86 -1.42 6.54
N SER A 113 -10.84 -2.12 7.68
CA SER A 113 -10.79 -1.47 8.98
C SER A 113 -9.52 -0.62 9.13
N LYS A 114 -8.38 -1.15 8.68
CA LYS A 114 -7.11 -0.41 8.72
C LYS A 114 -7.11 0.80 7.80
N ILE A 115 -7.70 0.65 6.61
CA ILE A 115 -7.85 1.76 5.67
C ILE A 115 -8.70 2.87 6.29
N ASP A 116 -9.83 2.52 6.85
CA ASP A 116 -10.74 3.49 7.47
C ASP A 116 -10.06 4.20 8.65
N ASP A 117 -9.32 3.47 9.47
CA ASP A 117 -8.60 4.05 10.61
C ASP A 117 -7.58 5.11 10.16
N LEU A 118 -6.82 4.82 9.11
CA LEU A 118 -5.81 5.74 8.60
C LEU A 118 -6.42 6.93 7.86
N LEU A 119 -7.60 6.77 7.28
CA LEU A 119 -8.30 7.86 6.60
C LEU A 119 -9.11 8.71 7.58
N GLY A 120 -9.21 8.30 8.83
CA GLY A 120 -9.97 9.03 9.84
C GLY A 120 -11.48 8.88 9.70
N ALA A 121 -11.89 7.81 9.05
CA ALA A 121 -13.32 7.57 8.80
C ALA A 121 -13.97 6.80 9.94
#